data_8411fb59f83b32aad9691646f3da8e04
#
_entry.id   8411fb59f83b32aad9691646f3da8e04
#
_cell.length_a   1.000
_cell.length_b   1.000
_cell.length_c   1.000
_cell.angle_alpha   90.00
_cell.angle_beta   90.00
_cell.angle_gamma   90.00
#
_symmetry.space_group_name_H-M   'P 1'
#
loop_
_entity.id
_entity.type
_entity.pdbx_description
1 polymer ?
#
loop_
_entity_poly.entity_id
_entity_poly.type
_entity_poly.pdbx_seq_one_letter_code
_entity_poly.pdbx_strand_id
1 'polypeptide(L)'
;MWLTDEDIEENDMDAKGVGRQFREGMEKYYEEMVTFCKGFMPTFAEALGLEKTFFDDKFKPLNALLRPLKYGKVKSEGDQVGCGAHSDYGVITVLWVQPGSEGLEIFDEKSQSWMRVDLEQEKREENEPDDFICNIGDCMQFWTNDRFKSTVHRVITDGTKERYSAAFFYEPSYECEVEPILGDGEEPKYEKTTFLKYILAKYDATHEGFDSKMSSKK
;
A
#
# COMPACT_ATOMS: atom_id res chain seq x y z
N MET A 1 -14.68 -2.65 3.35
CA MET A 1 -16.10 -2.38 3.65
C MET A 1 -16.16 -0.96 4.18
N TRP A 2 -16.96 -0.09 3.57
CA TRP A 2 -17.16 1.28 4.03
C TRP A 2 -18.17 1.29 5.17
N LEU A 3 -18.09 2.30 6.04
CA LEU A 3 -19.13 2.54 7.04
C LEU A 3 -20.47 2.76 6.34
N THR A 4 -21.49 2.01 6.72
CA THR A 4 -22.85 2.21 6.23
C THR A 4 -23.54 3.35 7.00
N ASP A 5 -24.67 3.83 6.50
CA ASP A 5 -25.46 4.81 7.24
C ASP A 5 -25.92 4.24 8.60
N GLU A 6 -26.23 2.94 8.64
CA GLU A 6 -26.61 2.21 9.85
C GLU A 6 -25.45 2.14 10.87
N ASP A 7 -24.22 1.85 10.42
CA ASP A 7 -23.04 1.88 11.30
C ASP A 7 -22.80 3.28 11.90
N ILE A 8 -23.05 4.34 11.13
CA ILE A 8 -22.89 5.72 11.58
C ILE A 8 -23.95 6.09 12.63
N GLU A 9 -25.20 5.68 12.42
CA GLU A 9 -26.33 5.94 13.32
C GLU A 9 -26.21 5.13 14.61
N GLU A 10 -25.92 3.83 14.55
CA GLU A 10 -25.79 2.96 15.71
C GLU A 10 -24.64 3.37 16.65
N ASN A 11 -23.56 3.91 16.12
CA ASN A 11 -22.39 4.32 16.90
C ASN A 11 -22.39 5.82 17.27
N ASP A 12 -23.50 6.54 17.08
CA ASP A 12 -23.64 7.98 17.36
C ASP A 12 -22.51 8.85 16.77
N MET A 13 -21.93 8.37 15.65
CA MET A 13 -20.83 9.08 14.97
C MET A 13 -21.30 10.33 14.23
N ASP A 14 -22.61 10.49 14.08
CA ASP A 14 -23.21 11.57 13.27
C ASP A 14 -23.83 12.71 14.08
N ALA A 15 -23.68 12.72 15.42
CA ALA A 15 -24.20 13.79 16.28
C ALA A 15 -23.79 15.22 15.81
N LYS A 16 -22.76 15.31 14.93
CA LYS A 16 -22.30 16.55 14.28
C LYS A 16 -22.05 16.38 12.77
N GLY A 17 -22.57 15.34 12.12
CA GLY A 17 -22.30 15.04 10.72
C GLY A 17 -20.86 14.54 10.44
N VAL A 18 -20.05 14.28 11.46
CA VAL A 18 -18.63 13.95 11.32
C VAL A 18 -18.43 12.59 10.65
N GLY A 19 -19.26 11.60 10.99
CA GLY A 19 -19.18 10.26 10.41
C GLY A 19 -19.43 10.28 8.90
N ARG A 20 -20.43 11.01 8.44
CA ARG A 20 -20.75 11.15 7.00
C ARG A 20 -19.66 11.91 6.26
N GLN A 21 -19.20 13.03 6.80
CA GLN A 21 -18.12 13.80 6.21
C GLN A 21 -16.84 12.98 6.07
N PHE A 22 -16.51 12.18 7.09
CA PHE A 22 -15.36 11.26 7.04
C PHE A 22 -15.53 10.23 5.92
N ARG A 23 -16.69 9.58 5.84
CA ARG A 23 -16.97 8.59 4.79
C ARG A 23 -16.85 9.21 3.39
N GLU A 24 -17.56 10.30 3.14
CA GLU A 24 -17.54 11.00 1.85
C GLU A 24 -16.13 11.44 1.45
N GLY A 25 -15.36 11.96 2.41
CA GLY A 25 -13.97 12.32 2.20
C GLY A 25 -13.09 11.12 1.83
N MET A 26 -13.25 9.99 2.52
CA MET A 26 -12.49 8.77 2.25
C MET A 26 -12.89 8.11 0.92
N GLU A 27 -14.18 8.10 0.58
CA GLU A 27 -14.68 7.60 -0.70
C GLU A 27 -14.10 8.42 -1.87
N LYS A 28 -14.16 9.74 -1.77
CA LYS A 28 -13.57 10.63 -2.77
C LYS A 28 -12.06 10.42 -2.91
N TYR A 29 -11.36 10.37 -1.78
CA TYR A 29 -9.91 10.11 -1.78
C TYR A 29 -9.58 8.75 -2.43
N TYR A 30 -10.37 7.72 -2.13
CA TYR A 30 -10.21 6.40 -2.76
C TYR A 30 -10.35 6.47 -4.29
N GLU A 31 -11.38 7.15 -4.81
CA GLU A 31 -11.61 7.30 -6.25
C GLU A 31 -10.48 8.06 -6.94
N GLU A 32 -9.96 9.10 -6.32
CA GLU A 32 -8.82 9.86 -6.82
C GLU A 32 -7.54 9.01 -6.85
N MET A 33 -7.30 8.21 -5.81
CA MET A 33 -6.17 7.28 -5.76
C MET A 33 -6.27 6.18 -6.82
N VAL A 34 -7.46 5.65 -7.06
CA VAL A 34 -7.71 4.70 -8.17
C VAL A 34 -7.35 5.35 -9.51
N THR A 35 -7.78 6.58 -9.73
CA THR A 35 -7.50 7.32 -10.97
C THR A 35 -6.00 7.58 -11.12
N PHE A 36 -5.33 7.99 -10.05
CA PHE A 36 -3.88 8.18 -10.02
C PHE A 36 -3.13 6.90 -10.37
N CYS A 37 -3.43 5.79 -9.69
CA CYS A 37 -2.77 4.52 -9.92
C CYS A 37 -2.99 4.01 -11.34
N LYS A 38 -4.20 4.11 -11.88
CA LYS A 38 -4.48 3.77 -13.28
C LYS A 38 -3.64 4.59 -14.25
N GLY A 39 -3.49 5.89 -14.01
CA GLY A 39 -2.66 6.78 -14.82
C GLY A 39 -1.17 6.49 -14.69
N PHE A 40 -0.75 5.89 -13.58
CA PHE A 40 0.66 5.58 -13.31
C PHE A 40 1.10 4.22 -13.91
N MET A 41 0.21 3.23 -14.05
CA MET A 41 0.53 1.90 -14.57
C MET A 41 1.17 1.88 -15.97
N PRO A 42 0.78 2.74 -16.94
CA PRO A 42 1.46 2.82 -18.23
C PRO A 42 2.96 3.12 -18.13
N THR A 43 3.41 3.87 -17.11
CA THR A 43 4.82 4.16 -16.88
C THR A 43 5.62 2.89 -16.55
N PHE A 44 5.03 1.99 -15.76
CA PHE A 44 5.63 0.68 -15.48
C PHE A 44 5.70 -0.19 -16.73
N ALA A 45 4.64 -0.19 -17.57
CA ALA A 45 4.64 -0.92 -18.82
C ALA A 45 5.77 -0.44 -19.75
N GLU A 46 5.90 0.88 -19.93
CA GLU A 46 6.98 1.47 -20.75
C GLU A 46 8.37 1.14 -20.20
N ALA A 47 8.57 1.23 -18.89
CA ALA A 47 9.85 0.90 -18.24
C ALA A 47 10.23 -0.59 -18.41
N LEU A 48 9.24 -1.46 -18.65
CA LEU A 48 9.42 -2.88 -18.94
C LEU A 48 9.56 -3.19 -20.45
N GLY A 49 9.45 -2.17 -21.31
CA GLY A 49 9.43 -2.35 -22.76
C GLY A 49 8.15 -2.94 -23.31
N LEU A 50 7.03 -2.79 -22.59
CA LEU A 50 5.71 -3.32 -22.93
C LEU A 50 4.82 -2.21 -23.49
N GLU A 51 3.72 -2.63 -24.15
CA GLU A 51 2.67 -1.71 -24.58
C GLU A 51 2.05 -1.03 -23.33
N LYS A 52 1.76 0.28 -23.43
CA LYS A 52 1.19 1.10 -22.33
C LYS A 52 -0.08 0.50 -21.71
N THR A 53 -0.84 -0.24 -22.48
CA THR A 53 -2.11 -0.88 -22.10
C THR A 53 -1.95 -2.26 -21.48
N PHE A 54 -0.71 -2.76 -21.33
CA PHE A 54 -0.44 -4.11 -20.84
C PHE A 54 -1.14 -4.43 -19.51
N PHE A 55 -1.27 -3.45 -18.63
CA PHE A 55 -1.88 -3.63 -17.32
C PHE A 55 -3.38 -3.34 -17.28
N ASP A 56 -4.02 -2.80 -18.33
CA ASP A 56 -5.39 -2.29 -18.30
C ASP A 56 -6.46 -3.31 -17.86
N ASP A 57 -6.30 -4.56 -18.27
CA ASP A 57 -7.25 -5.63 -17.94
C ASP A 57 -6.87 -6.39 -16.65
N LYS A 58 -5.66 -6.21 -16.16
CA LYS A 58 -5.15 -6.92 -14.98
C LYS A 58 -5.81 -6.45 -13.67
N PHE A 59 -6.32 -5.23 -13.67
CA PHE A 59 -7.00 -4.60 -12.55
C PHE A 59 -8.52 -4.55 -12.71
N LYS A 60 -9.10 -5.54 -13.42
CA LYS A 60 -10.55 -5.68 -13.61
C LYS A 60 -11.02 -7.08 -13.21
N PRO A 61 -11.93 -7.22 -12.24
CA PRO A 61 -12.45 -6.13 -11.37
C PRO A 61 -11.36 -5.50 -10.51
N LEU A 62 -11.59 -4.23 -10.13
CA LEU A 62 -10.64 -3.48 -9.29
C LEU A 62 -10.50 -4.16 -7.92
N ASN A 63 -9.26 -4.33 -7.49
CA ASN A 63 -8.89 -4.69 -6.14
C ASN A 63 -7.96 -3.61 -5.59
N ALA A 64 -8.43 -2.87 -4.60
CA ALA A 64 -7.65 -1.84 -3.93
C ALA A 64 -8.13 -1.65 -2.50
N LEU A 65 -7.22 -1.29 -1.62
CA LEU A 65 -7.50 -1.09 -0.20
C LEU A 65 -6.96 0.26 0.26
N LEU A 66 -7.82 1.09 0.86
CA LEU A 66 -7.40 2.28 1.58
C LEU A 66 -7.33 1.99 3.07
N ARG A 67 -6.17 2.24 3.68
CA ARG A 67 -5.91 2.01 5.10
C ARG A 67 -5.44 3.29 5.79
N PRO A 68 -6.35 4.11 6.35
CA PRO A 68 -5.97 5.21 7.22
C PRO A 68 -5.46 4.68 8.57
N LEU A 69 -4.39 5.27 9.07
CA LEU A 69 -3.73 4.88 10.31
C LEU A 69 -3.52 6.09 11.21
N LYS A 70 -3.79 5.89 12.49
CA LYS A 70 -3.44 6.82 13.55
C LYS A 70 -2.47 6.14 14.52
N TYR A 71 -1.30 6.72 14.68
CA TYR A 71 -0.33 6.36 15.71
C TYR A 71 -0.52 7.31 16.90
N GLY A 72 -0.94 6.76 18.02
CA GLY A 72 -1.22 7.56 19.23
C GLY A 72 0.05 7.94 19.98
N LYS A 73 -0.09 8.92 20.88
CA LYS A 73 0.97 9.23 21.85
C LYS A 73 1.15 8.08 22.81
N VAL A 74 2.40 7.76 23.12
CA VAL A 74 2.78 6.73 24.09
C VAL A 74 3.52 7.40 25.25
N LYS A 75 3.26 6.96 26.49
CA LYS A 75 3.87 7.54 27.70
C LYS A 75 5.27 6.99 28.02
N SER A 76 5.88 6.21 27.13
CA SER A 76 7.20 5.62 27.32
C SER A 76 8.27 6.48 26.65
N GLU A 77 9.41 6.63 27.31
CA GLU A 77 10.58 7.26 26.70
C GLU A 77 11.24 6.29 25.70
N GLY A 78 11.66 6.80 24.55
CA GLY A 78 12.40 6.08 23.52
C GLY A 78 11.57 5.69 22.29
N ASP A 79 12.25 5.16 21.30
CA ASP A 79 11.66 4.77 20.03
C ASP A 79 10.64 3.64 20.18
N GLN A 80 9.47 3.83 19.61
CA GLN A 80 8.39 2.87 19.61
C GLN A 80 8.20 2.30 18.21
N VAL A 81 7.97 1.01 18.11
CA VAL A 81 7.61 0.38 16.84
C VAL A 81 6.14 0.67 16.53
N GLY A 82 5.90 1.63 15.65
CA GLY A 82 4.55 1.93 15.15
C GLY A 82 4.06 0.90 14.15
N CYS A 83 4.97 0.43 13.28
CA CYS A 83 4.75 -0.68 12.37
C CYS A 83 6.05 -1.45 12.20
N GLY A 84 6.03 -2.76 12.41
CA GLY A 84 7.19 -3.64 12.27
C GLY A 84 7.74 -3.67 10.84
N ALA A 85 8.97 -4.13 10.69
CA ALA A 85 9.59 -4.28 9.37
C ALA A 85 8.80 -5.27 8.51
N HIS A 86 8.41 -4.85 7.31
CA HIS A 86 7.64 -5.63 6.35
C HIS A 86 7.84 -5.12 4.93
N SER A 87 7.40 -5.88 3.95
CA SER A 87 7.16 -5.45 2.57
C SER A 87 5.66 -5.53 2.27
N ASP A 88 5.19 -4.73 1.34
CA ASP A 88 3.81 -4.76 0.89
C ASP A 88 3.60 -5.89 -0.12
N TYR A 89 2.46 -6.59 -0.03
CA TYR A 89 2.23 -7.78 -0.86
C TYR A 89 1.78 -7.47 -2.29
N GLY A 90 1.19 -6.29 -2.52
CA GLY A 90 0.56 -5.90 -3.77
C GLY A 90 1.51 -5.45 -4.88
N VAL A 91 1.00 -4.65 -5.80
CA VAL A 91 1.75 -4.11 -6.95
C VAL A 91 2.44 -2.80 -6.58
N ILE A 92 1.68 -1.81 -6.15
CA ILE A 92 2.20 -0.54 -5.64
C ILE A 92 1.39 -0.10 -4.41
N THR A 93 2.06 0.60 -3.52
CA THR A 93 1.44 1.33 -2.42
C THR A 93 1.70 2.81 -2.62
N VAL A 94 0.64 3.61 -2.52
CA VAL A 94 0.70 5.07 -2.50
C VAL A 94 0.39 5.52 -1.09
N LEU A 95 1.37 6.09 -0.42
CA LEU A 95 1.30 6.46 0.99
C LEU A 95 1.27 7.98 1.15
N TRP A 96 0.18 8.49 1.70
CA TRP A 96 0.15 9.82 2.28
C TRP A 96 0.62 9.78 3.73
N VAL A 97 1.43 10.72 4.13
CA VAL A 97 1.87 10.93 5.52
C VAL A 97 1.55 12.35 5.94
N GLN A 98 1.09 12.50 7.17
CA GLN A 98 0.83 13.81 7.73
C GLN A 98 2.09 14.69 7.64
N PRO A 99 1.97 15.92 7.10
CA PRO A 99 3.04 16.89 7.03
C PRO A 99 3.77 17.09 8.36
N GLY A 100 5.10 17.12 8.32
CA GLY A 100 5.95 17.28 9.52
C GLY A 100 5.98 16.06 10.46
N SER A 101 5.43 14.91 10.02
CA SER A 101 5.55 13.66 10.77
C SER A 101 6.77 12.87 10.30
N GLU A 102 7.49 12.32 11.25
CA GLU A 102 8.66 11.49 11.04
C GLU A 102 8.37 10.01 11.29
N GLY A 103 9.35 9.15 11.04
CA GLY A 103 9.38 7.77 11.51
C GLY A 103 9.28 6.71 10.43
N LEU A 104 8.99 7.03 9.17
CA LEU A 104 9.11 6.06 8.09
C LEU A 104 10.58 5.79 7.80
N GLU A 105 10.96 4.53 7.82
CA GLU A 105 12.30 4.06 7.48
C GLU A 105 12.22 2.96 6.43
N ILE A 106 13.15 2.99 5.48
CA ILE A 106 13.34 1.96 4.46
C ILE A 106 14.67 1.24 4.70
N PHE A 107 14.71 -0.05 4.42
CA PHE A 107 15.92 -0.83 4.53
C PHE A 107 16.71 -0.80 3.22
N ASP A 108 17.92 -0.28 3.26
CA ASP A 108 18.83 -0.31 2.12
C ASP A 108 19.66 -1.59 2.14
N GLU A 109 19.39 -2.47 1.18
CA GLU A 109 20.11 -3.74 1.05
C GLU A 109 21.61 -3.57 0.75
N LYS A 110 22.02 -2.45 0.14
CA LYS A 110 23.43 -2.21 -0.21
C LYS A 110 24.25 -1.83 1.01
N SER A 111 23.75 -0.91 1.80
CA SER A 111 24.43 -0.48 3.03
C SER A 111 24.07 -1.33 4.25
N GLN A 112 23.09 -2.25 4.14
CA GLN A 112 22.56 -3.08 5.24
C GLN A 112 22.09 -2.21 6.43
N SER A 113 21.48 -1.07 6.13
CA SER A 113 21.07 -0.11 7.15
C SER A 113 19.67 0.46 6.87
N TRP A 114 19.03 0.94 7.94
CA TRP A 114 17.78 1.66 7.84
C TRP A 114 18.04 3.12 7.49
N MET A 115 17.33 3.62 6.49
CA MET A 115 17.36 5.02 6.09
C MET A 115 16.01 5.65 6.39
N ARG A 116 16.01 6.80 7.05
CA ARG A 116 14.82 7.59 7.30
C ARG A 116 14.35 8.23 6.00
N VAL A 117 13.04 8.21 5.79
CA VAL A 117 12.41 8.94 4.69
C VAL A 117 11.95 10.29 5.23
N ASP A 118 12.72 11.32 4.91
CA ASP A 118 12.39 12.70 5.25
C ASP A 118 11.70 13.34 4.04
N LEU A 119 10.43 13.68 4.23
CA LEU A 119 9.74 14.54 3.27
C LEU A 119 10.10 15.98 3.64
N GLU A 120 10.81 16.67 2.75
CA GLU A 120 11.13 18.10 2.93
C GLU A 120 9.85 18.94 2.89
N GLN A 121 9.21 19.09 4.05
CA GLN A 121 7.93 19.79 4.16
C GLN A 121 8.05 21.18 4.79
N GLU A 122 9.28 21.63 5.12
CA GLU A 122 9.49 22.87 5.87
C GLU A 122 9.16 24.16 5.10
N LYS A 123 8.84 24.09 3.80
CA LYS A 123 8.65 25.28 2.94
C LYS A 123 7.45 25.22 2.00
N ARG A 124 6.42 24.46 2.35
CA ARG A 124 5.23 24.43 1.50
C ARG A 124 4.39 25.70 1.67
N GLU A 125 4.00 26.27 0.56
CA GLU A 125 2.95 27.27 0.54
C GLU A 125 1.59 26.60 0.84
N GLU A 126 0.66 27.33 1.43
CA GLU A 126 -0.64 26.87 1.94
C GLU A 126 -1.52 26.13 0.88
N ASN A 127 -1.15 26.21 -0.40
CA ASN A 127 -1.88 25.62 -1.53
C ASN A 127 -1.05 24.62 -2.36
N GLU A 128 0.12 24.24 -1.90
CA GLU A 128 0.90 23.21 -2.61
C GLU A 128 0.29 21.82 -2.38
N PRO A 129 0.22 20.97 -3.43
CA PRO A 129 -0.31 19.62 -3.30
C PRO A 129 0.58 18.77 -2.39
N ASP A 130 -0.04 17.85 -1.65
CA ASP A 130 0.69 16.91 -0.81
C ASP A 130 1.60 15.99 -1.63
N ASP A 131 2.79 15.65 -1.08
CA ASP A 131 3.62 14.60 -1.64
C ASP A 131 3.12 13.24 -1.21
N PHE A 132 3.26 12.29 -2.11
CA PHE A 132 3.01 10.88 -1.84
C PHE A 132 4.30 10.09 -1.95
N ILE A 133 4.45 9.10 -1.08
CA ILE A 133 5.50 8.11 -1.18
C ILE A 133 4.91 6.93 -1.94
N CYS A 134 5.56 6.53 -3.05
CA CYS A 134 5.17 5.34 -3.78
C CYS A 134 6.24 4.27 -3.62
N ASN A 135 5.85 3.09 -3.18
CA ASN A 135 6.73 1.93 -3.10
C ASN A 135 6.20 0.75 -3.92
N ILE A 136 7.13 -0.02 -4.43
CA ILE A 136 6.88 -1.28 -5.12
C ILE A 136 6.55 -2.36 -4.09
N GLY A 137 5.51 -3.15 -4.38
CA GLY A 137 5.16 -4.31 -3.57
C GLY A 137 5.71 -5.63 -4.14
N ASP A 138 5.58 -6.68 -3.35
CA ASP A 138 6.15 -8.00 -3.64
C ASP A 138 5.56 -8.65 -4.90
N CYS A 139 4.28 -8.38 -5.20
CA CYS A 139 3.66 -8.89 -6.42
C CYS A 139 4.27 -8.26 -7.67
N MET A 140 4.59 -6.97 -7.65
CA MET A 140 5.28 -6.32 -8.77
C MET A 140 6.71 -6.86 -8.91
N GLN A 141 7.42 -7.10 -7.83
CA GLN A 141 8.73 -7.75 -7.87
C GLN A 141 8.66 -9.13 -8.51
N PHE A 142 7.71 -9.96 -8.06
CA PHE A 142 7.43 -11.27 -8.64
C PHE A 142 7.10 -11.16 -10.14
N TRP A 143 6.16 -10.26 -10.48
CA TRP A 143 5.65 -10.09 -11.84
C TRP A 143 6.73 -9.62 -12.82
N THR A 144 7.68 -8.83 -12.34
CA THR A 144 8.77 -8.29 -13.16
C THR A 144 10.05 -9.14 -13.10
N ASN A 145 9.97 -10.37 -12.58
CA ASN A 145 11.13 -11.27 -12.45
C ASN A 145 12.29 -10.60 -11.69
N ASP A 146 11.98 -9.85 -10.62
CA ASP A 146 12.91 -9.06 -9.78
C ASP A 146 13.52 -7.81 -10.45
N ARG A 147 13.04 -7.37 -11.60
CA ARG A 147 13.53 -6.11 -12.20
C ARG A 147 13.11 -4.89 -11.38
N PHE A 148 11.91 -4.88 -10.84
CA PHE A 148 11.51 -3.95 -9.80
C PHE A 148 11.57 -4.64 -8.44
N LYS A 149 12.18 -3.96 -7.46
CA LYS A 149 12.36 -4.52 -6.13
C LYS A 149 11.31 -3.99 -5.16
N SER A 150 10.73 -4.89 -4.39
CA SER A 150 9.95 -4.54 -3.21
C SER A 150 10.89 -4.05 -2.11
N THR A 151 10.47 -3.02 -1.39
CA THR A 151 11.30 -2.38 -0.37
C THR A 151 10.78 -2.71 1.02
N VAL A 152 11.63 -3.29 1.85
CA VAL A 152 11.33 -3.49 3.27
C VAL A 152 11.32 -2.15 3.97
N HIS A 153 10.25 -1.88 4.71
CA HIS A 153 10.08 -0.62 5.42
C HIS A 153 9.44 -0.83 6.79
N ARG A 154 9.54 0.18 7.64
CA ARG A 154 8.96 0.17 9.00
C ARG A 154 8.60 1.57 9.44
N VAL A 155 7.85 1.68 10.53
CA VAL A 155 7.57 2.96 11.19
C VAL A 155 8.08 2.91 12.61
N ILE A 156 9.02 3.80 12.92
CA ILE A 156 9.55 4.04 14.26
C ILE A 156 9.13 5.43 14.68
N THR A 157 8.47 5.56 15.81
CA THR A 157 8.00 6.84 16.35
C THR A 157 8.53 7.02 17.78
N ASP A 158 8.83 8.25 18.16
CA ASP A 158 9.21 8.60 19.53
C ASP A 158 8.01 8.62 20.50
N GLY A 159 6.79 8.47 19.98
CA GLY A 159 5.57 8.48 20.77
C GLY A 159 5.18 9.84 21.34
N THR A 160 5.93 10.91 21.10
CA THR A 160 5.65 12.24 21.67
C THR A 160 4.50 12.96 20.98
N LYS A 161 4.28 12.67 19.69
CA LYS A 161 3.24 13.26 18.84
C LYS A 161 2.32 12.21 18.26
N GLU A 162 1.08 12.59 17.99
CA GLU A 162 0.22 11.79 17.13
C GLU A 162 0.71 11.89 15.68
N ARG A 163 0.62 10.77 14.95
CA ARG A 163 0.98 10.69 13.54
C ARG A 163 -0.18 10.05 12.78
N TYR A 164 -0.52 10.62 11.64
CA TYR A 164 -1.53 10.08 10.73
C TYR A 164 -0.89 9.71 9.41
N SER A 165 -1.38 8.64 8.80
CA SER A 165 -1.03 8.26 7.43
C SER A 165 -2.19 7.52 6.77
N ALA A 166 -2.20 7.52 5.44
CA ALA A 166 -3.17 6.78 4.65
C ALA A 166 -2.44 6.02 3.56
N ALA A 167 -2.41 4.71 3.67
CA ALA A 167 -1.83 3.83 2.68
C ALA A 167 -2.91 3.36 1.70
N PHE A 168 -2.66 3.52 0.41
CA PHE A 168 -3.50 3.02 -0.65
C PHE A 168 -2.78 1.89 -1.38
N PHE A 169 -3.29 0.67 -1.23
CA PHE A 169 -2.75 -0.53 -1.88
C PHE A 169 -3.49 -0.75 -3.18
N TYR A 170 -2.77 -0.78 -4.29
CA TYR A 170 -3.34 -1.02 -5.61
C TYR A 170 -2.88 -2.39 -6.10
N GLU A 171 -3.85 -3.28 -6.28
CA GLU A 171 -3.63 -4.70 -6.49
C GLU A 171 -4.37 -5.17 -7.74
N PRO A 172 -3.85 -6.18 -8.45
CA PRO A 172 -4.57 -6.76 -9.58
C PRO A 172 -5.81 -7.51 -9.12
N SER A 173 -6.71 -7.78 -10.05
CA SER A 173 -7.85 -8.67 -9.80
C SER A 173 -7.40 -10.00 -9.21
N TYR A 174 -8.16 -10.56 -8.29
CA TYR A 174 -7.88 -11.88 -7.72
C TYR A 174 -7.73 -12.98 -8.77
N GLU A 175 -8.45 -12.88 -9.88
CA GLU A 175 -8.41 -13.83 -11.00
C GLU A 175 -7.26 -13.55 -11.98
N CYS A 176 -6.56 -12.42 -11.80
CA CYS A 176 -5.45 -12.07 -12.68
C CYS A 176 -4.35 -13.13 -12.61
N GLU A 177 -3.99 -13.63 -13.78
CA GLU A 177 -2.78 -14.46 -13.91
C GLU A 177 -1.53 -13.56 -13.76
N VAL A 178 -0.66 -13.93 -12.83
CA VAL A 178 0.63 -13.29 -12.59
C VAL A 178 1.72 -14.27 -13.05
N GLU A 179 2.38 -13.90 -14.12
CA GLU A 179 3.46 -14.68 -14.75
C GLU A 179 4.67 -13.76 -14.93
N PRO A 180 5.89 -14.20 -14.60
CA PRO A 180 7.07 -13.37 -14.73
C PRO A 180 7.22 -12.80 -16.16
N ILE A 181 7.28 -11.48 -16.25
CA ILE A 181 7.56 -10.76 -17.48
C ILE A 181 9.07 -10.85 -17.69
N LEU A 182 9.50 -11.53 -18.74
CA LEU A 182 10.92 -11.81 -19.00
C LEU A 182 11.50 -10.78 -19.96
N GLY A 183 12.75 -10.41 -19.73
CA GLY A 183 13.58 -9.76 -20.73
C GLY A 183 14.22 -10.79 -21.68
N ASP A 184 14.92 -10.28 -22.70
CA ASP A 184 15.61 -11.14 -23.67
C ASP A 184 16.65 -12.03 -22.97
N GLY A 185 16.48 -13.36 -23.11
CA GLY A 185 17.38 -14.35 -22.55
C GLY A 185 17.27 -14.57 -21.03
N GLU A 186 16.25 -14.01 -20.39
CA GLU A 186 15.98 -14.27 -18.97
C GLU A 186 15.22 -15.58 -18.76
N GLU A 187 15.57 -16.29 -17.69
CA GLU A 187 14.81 -17.45 -17.20
C GLU A 187 13.84 -17.01 -16.09
N PRO A 188 12.64 -17.60 -16.03
CA PRO A 188 11.68 -17.26 -14.99
C PRO A 188 12.18 -17.74 -13.61
N LYS A 189 12.20 -16.83 -12.64
CA LYS A 189 12.53 -17.14 -11.23
C LYS A 189 11.35 -17.69 -10.45
N TYR A 190 10.16 -17.49 -10.98
CA TYR A 190 8.90 -17.82 -10.31
C TYR A 190 7.98 -18.59 -11.27
N GLU A 191 7.16 -19.46 -10.70
CA GLU A 191 6.12 -20.14 -11.46
C GLU A 191 4.89 -19.24 -11.63
N LYS A 192 4.22 -19.32 -12.78
CA LYS A 192 2.95 -18.66 -13.06
C LYS A 192 1.91 -19.04 -12.00
N THR A 193 1.16 -18.06 -11.53
CA THR A 193 0.09 -18.24 -10.54
C THR A 193 -1.06 -17.26 -10.80
N THR A 194 -2.14 -17.32 -9.99
CA THR A 194 -3.13 -16.25 -9.92
C THR A 194 -2.85 -15.36 -8.72
N PHE A 195 -3.26 -14.08 -8.79
CA PHE A 195 -3.05 -13.16 -7.67
C PHE A 195 -3.71 -13.67 -6.39
N LEU A 196 -4.90 -14.30 -6.47
CA LEU A 196 -5.54 -14.91 -5.31
C LEU A 196 -4.65 -15.96 -4.63
N LYS A 197 -4.10 -16.89 -5.40
CA LYS A 197 -3.21 -17.93 -4.82
C LYS A 197 -1.95 -17.31 -4.23
N TYR A 198 -1.39 -16.33 -4.92
CA TYR A 198 -0.21 -15.59 -4.47
C TYR A 198 -0.47 -14.90 -3.12
N ILE A 199 -1.54 -14.11 -3.00
CA ILE A 199 -1.83 -13.35 -1.78
C ILE A 199 -2.18 -14.27 -0.60
N LEU A 200 -2.92 -15.35 -0.85
CA LEU A 200 -3.23 -16.34 0.18
C LEU A 200 -1.96 -17.02 0.72
N ALA A 201 -1.02 -17.35 -0.15
CA ALA A 201 0.27 -17.92 0.28
C ALA A 201 1.09 -16.92 1.12
N LYS A 202 1.02 -15.61 0.80
CA LYS A 202 1.64 -14.56 1.62
C LYS A 202 1.00 -14.48 3.02
N TYR A 203 -0.31 -14.53 3.11
CA TYR A 203 -1.02 -14.53 4.40
C TYR A 203 -0.71 -15.77 5.22
N ASP A 204 -0.70 -16.97 4.61
CA ASP A 204 -0.33 -18.22 5.29
C ASP A 204 1.09 -18.16 5.89
N ALA A 205 2.02 -17.51 5.19
CA ALA A 205 3.40 -17.40 5.61
C ALA A 205 3.65 -16.36 6.73
N THR A 206 2.78 -15.37 6.88
CA THR A 206 3.07 -14.18 7.70
C THR A 206 2.06 -13.94 8.82
N HIS A 207 0.90 -14.58 8.80
CA HIS A 207 -0.15 -14.40 9.80
C HIS A 207 -0.39 -15.70 10.57
N GLU A 208 -0.02 -15.72 11.84
CA GLU A 208 -0.30 -16.85 12.72
C GLU A 208 -1.81 -17.16 12.78
N GLY A 209 -2.17 -18.43 12.56
CA GLY A 209 -3.56 -18.88 12.59
C GLY A 209 -4.38 -18.60 11.33
N PHE A 210 -3.81 -18.01 10.30
CA PHE A 210 -4.46 -17.93 8.99
C PHE A 210 -4.33 -19.29 8.29
N ASP A 211 -5.45 -19.81 7.76
CA ASP A 211 -5.49 -21.04 6.94
C ASP A 211 -6.30 -20.76 5.68
N SER A 212 -5.62 -20.60 4.56
CA SER A 212 -6.22 -20.35 3.25
C SER A 212 -7.20 -21.45 2.81
N LYS A 213 -7.03 -22.68 3.32
CA LYS A 213 -7.94 -23.80 3.03
C LYS A 213 -9.31 -23.65 3.70
N MET A 214 -9.39 -22.89 4.80
CA MET A 214 -10.67 -22.58 5.47
C MET A 214 -11.42 -21.44 4.75
N SER A 215 -10.72 -20.54 4.07
CA SER A 215 -11.28 -19.39 3.34
C SER A 215 -12.03 -19.80 2.07
N SER A 216 -11.72 -20.96 1.49
CA SER A 216 -12.32 -21.49 0.25
C SER A 216 -13.64 -22.25 0.45
N LYS A 217 -14.15 -22.32 1.70
CA LYS A 217 -15.37 -23.10 2.05
C LYS A 217 -16.60 -22.22 2.35
N LYS A 218 -16.61 -20.95 1.96
CA LYS A 218 -17.78 -20.06 2.09
C LYS A 218 -18.30 -19.62 0.74
#